data_327afecd6020fce3ad14caf620843c11
#
_entry.id   327afecd6020fce3ad14caf620843c11
#
_cell.length_a   1.000
_cell.length_b   1.000
_cell.length_c   1.000
_cell.angle_alpha   90.00
_cell.angle_beta   90.00
_cell.angle_gamma   90.00
#
_symmetry.space_group_name_H-M   'P 1'
#
loop_
_entity.id
_entity.type
_entity.pdbx_description
1 polymer ?
#
loop_
_entity_poly.entity_id
_entity_poly.type
_entity_poly.pdbx_seq_one_letter_code
_entity_poly.pdbx_strand_id
1 'polypeptide(L)'
;AAAEQHPWPLAYALAWRSVAGGNSVMPPWVRHQFPEAGKLIRQLRDTPCAAPDCLWCRREHDALSQLQHWFGATYEFRPEPMDKVSRRPLQQVIVETAMRGEHLLGILPTGTGKSLCYQIPALSRFVRTGALAVVISPLVALMEDQVKGLRDRGIDSCAAINGLLSMPERAEVLERVRLGEVGILLIAPEQLRNRSVRKVLAQREIGAWIFDEAHCLSKWGQDFRPDYRYVARFIHEAREAAPDKTLPLIQCLTATAKPEVVADIIGHFREKLGIELRLLDGGAQRDNLKFEVIQTTAAEKFALVARLVAQALPPEVSGGAIAYCATRKQTGELAQFLCEKGVAAAAYHARLPPETKKNTQKSFIAGELRAIAATNAFGMGIDKPDVRLVVHADIPGSLENYLQEAGRAGRDRATAHCVLLYVTDDVERQHSM
;
A
#
# COMPACT_ATOMS: atom_id res chain seq x y z
N ALA A 1 -8.05 39.02 -14.84
CA ALA A 1 -6.68 38.59 -15.22
C ALA A 1 -6.71 37.35 -16.09
N ALA A 2 -7.23 36.16 -15.59
CA ALA A 2 -7.25 34.93 -16.38
C ALA A 2 -8.15 35.02 -17.62
N ALA A 3 -9.29 35.72 -17.56
CA ALA A 3 -10.19 35.89 -18.68
C ALA A 3 -9.62 36.80 -19.78
N GLU A 4 -8.79 37.76 -19.42
CA GLU A 4 -8.13 38.66 -20.36
C GLU A 4 -6.95 37.98 -21.10
N GLN A 5 -6.23 37.12 -20.38
CA GLN A 5 -5.08 36.41 -20.93
C GLN A 5 -5.46 35.13 -21.69
N HIS A 6 -6.55 34.46 -21.28
CA HIS A 6 -6.96 33.16 -21.80
C HIS A 6 -8.48 33.06 -22.00
N PRO A 7 -9.11 33.89 -22.85
CA PRO A 7 -10.57 33.91 -22.97
C PRO A 7 -11.14 32.59 -23.50
N TRP A 8 -10.52 31.99 -24.50
CA TRP A 8 -10.99 30.75 -25.10
C TRP A 8 -10.72 29.52 -24.23
N PRO A 9 -9.50 29.28 -23.74
CA PRO A 9 -9.23 28.18 -22.83
C PRO A 9 -10.07 28.23 -21.54
N LEU A 10 -10.32 29.42 -21.01
CA LEU A 10 -11.18 29.60 -19.83
C LEU A 10 -12.64 29.24 -20.13
N ALA A 11 -13.19 29.70 -21.24
CA ALA A 11 -14.55 29.37 -21.67
C ALA A 11 -14.73 27.88 -21.88
N TYR A 12 -13.76 27.23 -22.54
CA TYR A 12 -13.74 25.77 -22.70
C TYR A 12 -13.66 25.02 -21.37
N ALA A 13 -12.78 25.46 -20.46
CA ALA A 13 -12.64 24.86 -19.14
C ALA A 13 -13.93 24.97 -18.32
N LEU A 14 -14.61 26.10 -18.37
CA LEU A 14 -15.90 26.30 -17.70
C LEU A 14 -17.00 25.43 -18.32
N ALA A 15 -17.10 25.38 -19.65
CA ALA A 15 -18.04 24.52 -20.36
C ALA A 15 -17.79 23.04 -20.03
N TRP A 16 -16.53 22.59 -20.07
CA TRP A 16 -16.16 21.23 -19.69
C TRP A 16 -16.54 20.89 -18.25
N ARG A 17 -16.28 21.81 -17.32
CA ARG A 17 -16.66 21.63 -15.91
C ARG A 17 -18.17 21.51 -15.71
N SER A 18 -18.97 22.25 -16.46
CA SER A 18 -20.43 22.23 -16.31
C SER A 18 -21.10 21.01 -16.90
N VAL A 19 -20.50 20.40 -17.94
CA VAL A 19 -21.09 19.28 -18.68
C VAL A 19 -20.48 17.93 -18.29
N ALA A 20 -19.18 17.91 -18.03
CA ALA A 20 -18.45 16.68 -17.75
C ALA A 20 -18.50 16.36 -16.25
N GLY A 21 -19.10 15.26 -15.87
CA GLY A 21 -18.94 14.66 -14.55
C GLY A 21 -17.47 14.35 -14.23
N GLY A 22 -17.16 14.05 -12.96
CA GLY A 22 -15.80 13.76 -12.49
C GLY A 22 -15.07 12.66 -13.23
N ASN A 23 -15.80 11.73 -13.85
CA ASN A 23 -15.26 10.58 -14.56
C ASN A 23 -14.91 10.84 -16.04
N SER A 24 -15.11 12.05 -16.56
CA SER A 24 -14.84 12.33 -17.96
C SER A 24 -13.34 12.50 -18.24
N VAL A 25 -12.92 11.97 -19.37
CA VAL A 25 -11.54 12.06 -19.85
C VAL A 25 -11.44 13.15 -20.91
N MET A 26 -10.53 14.12 -20.72
CA MET A 26 -10.26 15.13 -21.76
C MET A 26 -9.67 14.45 -22.99
N PRO A 27 -10.24 14.65 -24.19
CA PRO A 27 -9.71 14.07 -25.40
C PRO A 27 -8.21 14.40 -25.61
N PRO A 28 -7.39 13.44 -26.05
CA PRO A 28 -5.95 13.65 -26.23
C PRO A 28 -5.64 14.82 -27.16
N TRP A 29 -6.41 15.01 -28.23
CA TRP A 29 -6.19 16.10 -29.17
C TRP A 29 -6.41 17.49 -28.52
N VAL A 30 -7.37 17.61 -27.59
CA VAL A 30 -7.60 18.85 -26.84
C VAL A 30 -6.40 19.17 -25.94
N ARG A 31 -5.85 18.15 -25.27
CA ARG A 31 -4.65 18.33 -24.44
C ARG A 31 -3.43 18.76 -25.25
N HIS A 32 -3.30 18.26 -26.47
CA HIS A 32 -2.19 18.62 -27.36
C HIS A 32 -2.33 20.01 -27.96
N GLN A 33 -3.51 20.35 -28.45
CA GLN A 33 -3.72 21.65 -29.12
C GLN A 33 -3.94 22.81 -28.15
N PHE A 34 -4.52 22.54 -26.98
CA PHE A 34 -4.93 23.56 -26.01
C PHE A 34 -4.50 23.20 -24.59
N PRO A 35 -3.19 23.13 -24.30
CA PRO A 35 -2.67 22.72 -23.00
C PRO A 35 -3.13 23.65 -21.86
N GLU A 36 -3.40 24.93 -22.13
CA GLU A 36 -3.92 25.91 -21.18
C GLU A 36 -5.29 25.51 -20.65
N ALA A 37 -6.16 24.91 -21.47
CA ALA A 37 -7.48 24.43 -21.05
C ALA A 37 -7.35 23.39 -19.92
N GLY A 38 -6.41 22.45 -20.09
CA GLY A 38 -6.12 21.46 -19.06
C GLY A 38 -5.59 22.06 -17.74
N LYS A 39 -4.71 23.05 -17.84
CA LYS A 39 -4.21 23.78 -16.66
C LYS A 39 -5.31 24.50 -15.93
N LEU A 40 -6.17 25.23 -16.64
CA LEU A 40 -7.29 25.95 -16.06
C LEU A 40 -8.33 25.02 -15.41
N ILE A 41 -8.65 23.88 -16.05
CA ILE A 41 -9.56 22.88 -15.47
C ILE A 41 -9.00 22.35 -14.16
N ARG A 42 -7.72 21.96 -14.13
CA ARG A 42 -7.06 21.52 -12.90
C ARG A 42 -7.11 22.59 -11.82
N GLN A 43 -6.71 23.81 -12.15
CA GLN A 43 -6.71 24.92 -11.22
C GLN A 43 -8.10 25.18 -10.63
N LEU A 44 -9.15 25.18 -11.47
CA LEU A 44 -10.53 25.39 -11.03
C LEU A 44 -11.08 24.25 -10.15
N ARG A 45 -10.58 23.04 -10.30
CA ARG A 45 -11.05 21.86 -9.57
C ARG A 45 -10.20 21.50 -8.37
N ASP A 46 -8.89 21.73 -8.43
CA ASP A 46 -7.94 21.34 -7.38
C ASP A 46 -7.66 22.47 -6.37
N THR A 47 -7.96 23.73 -6.72
CA THR A 47 -7.72 24.85 -5.81
C THR A 47 -8.99 25.14 -5.01
N PRO A 48 -8.94 25.13 -3.67
CA PRO A 48 -10.03 25.59 -2.83
C PRO A 48 -10.37 27.04 -3.13
N CYS A 49 -11.68 27.39 -3.10
CA CYS A 49 -12.10 28.78 -3.25
C CYS A 49 -11.76 29.60 -1.98
N ALA A 50 -11.70 30.92 -2.12
CA ALA A 50 -11.39 31.82 -1.00
C ALA A 50 -12.55 31.98 0.02
N ALA A 51 -13.73 31.43 -0.26
CA ALA A 51 -14.88 31.55 0.64
C ALA A 51 -14.75 30.57 1.83
N PRO A 52 -14.65 31.06 3.08
CA PRO A 52 -14.41 30.20 4.26
C PRO A 52 -15.56 29.23 4.54
N ASP A 53 -16.79 29.58 4.12
CA ASP A 53 -17.99 28.77 4.37
C ASP A 53 -18.45 27.98 3.15
N CYS A 54 -17.61 27.82 2.14
CA CYS A 54 -17.94 27.04 0.96
C CYS A 54 -18.14 25.56 1.31
N LEU A 55 -19.38 25.10 1.31
CA LEU A 55 -19.73 23.71 1.62
C LEU A 55 -19.07 22.72 0.66
N TRP A 56 -18.90 23.09 -0.62
CA TRP A 56 -18.22 22.26 -1.59
C TRP A 56 -16.74 22.07 -1.24
N CYS A 57 -16.01 23.16 -0.93
CA CYS A 57 -14.61 23.08 -0.54
C CYS A 57 -14.41 22.30 0.76
N ARG A 58 -15.29 22.51 1.75
CA ARG A 58 -15.27 21.75 3.02
C ARG A 58 -15.45 20.25 2.78
N ARG A 59 -16.28 19.86 1.84
CA ARG A 59 -16.47 18.44 1.51
C ARG A 59 -15.32 17.88 0.66
N GLU A 60 -14.93 18.57 -0.41
CA GLU A 60 -14.04 18.03 -1.43
C GLU A 60 -12.53 18.18 -1.09
N HIS A 61 -12.17 19.15 -0.26
CA HIS A 61 -10.77 19.43 0.09
C HIS A 61 -10.42 19.14 1.55
N ASP A 62 -11.39 18.74 2.37
CA ASP A 62 -11.11 18.32 3.74
C ASP A 62 -10.84 16.81 3.79
N ALA A 63 -9.70 16.43 4.37
CA ALA A 63 -9.25 15.05 4.41
C ALA A 63 -10.17 14.13 5.23
N LEU A 64 -10.70 14.64 6.37
CA LEU A 64 -11.61 13.87 7.21
C LEU A 64 -12.97 13.68 6.53
N SER A 65 -13.50 14.71 5.93
CA SER A 65 -14.75 14.63 5.16
C SER A 65 -14.63 13.63 3.99
N GLN A 66 -13.49 13.59 3.32
CA GLN A 66 -13.24 12.62 2.25
C GLN A 66 -13.07 11.20 2.80
N LEU A 67 -12.39 11.01 3.93
CA LEU A 67 -12.31 9.72 4.61
C LEU A 67 -13.72 9.19 4.93
N GLN A 68 -14.54 10.01 5.55
CA GLN A 68 -15.91 9.65 5.96
C GLN A 68 -16.83 9.40 4.77
N HIS A 69 -16.68 10.16 3.70
CA HIS A 69 -17.44 9.96 2.46
C HIS A 69 -17.20 8.59 1.83
N TRP A 70 -15.94 8.15 1.75
CA TRP A 70 -15.56 6.92 1.06
C TRP A 70 -15.62 5.67 1.94
N PHE A 71 -15.36 5.80 3.23
CA PHE A 71 -15.20 4.67 4.13
C PHE A 71 -16.27 4.57 5.21
N GLY A 72 -17.09 5.59 5.38
CA GLY A 72 -18.23 5.63 6.31
C GLY A 72 -18.09 6.74 7.36
N ALA A 73 -19.23 7.27 7.79
CA ALA A 73 -19.31 8.46 8.66
C ALA A 73 -18.62 8.32 10.03
N THR A 74 -18.38 7.11 10.48
CA THR A 74 -17.71 6.81 11.76
C THR A 74 -16.20 6.62 11.63
N TYR A 75 -15.66 6.66 10.40
CA TYR A 75 -14.23 6.50 10.19
C TYR A 75 -13.46 7.73 10.65
N GLU A 76 -12.37 7.48 11.33
CA GLU A 76 -11.42 8.49 11.78
C GLU A 76 -10.00 8.10 11.39
N PHE A 77 -9.15 9.11 11.22
CA PHE A 77 -7.72 8.84 11.05
C PHE A 77 -7.16 8.21 12.31
N ARG A 78 -6.26 7.24 12.13
CA ARG A 78 -5.60 6.62 13.26
C ARG A 78 -4.80 7.66 14.03
N PRO A 79 -5.00 7.80 15.36
CA PRO A 79 -4.29 8.80 16.15
C PRO A 79 -2.77 8.58 16.15
N GLU A 80 -2.33 7.35 15.96
CA GLU A 80 -0.90 6.97 15.91
C GLU A 80 -0.56 6.14 14.66
N PRO A 81 0.71 6.21 14.21
CA PRO A 81 1.78 7.07 14.75
C PRO A 81 1.50 8.55 14.49
N MET A 82 2.11 9.41 15.30
CA MET A 82 2.10 10.86 15.08
C MET A 82 3.27 11.29 14.20
N ASP A 83 3.07 12.29 13.38
CA ASP A 83 4.16 12.95 12.67
C ASP A 83 5.10 13.63 13.69
N LYS A 84 6.40 13.39 13.54
CA LYS A 84 7.42 13.89 14.49
C LYS A 84 7.47 15.40 14.57
N VAL A 85 7.11 16.09 13.50
CA VAL A 85 7.18 17.55 13.40
C VAL A 85 5.88 18.21 13.83
N SER A 86 4.77 17.86 13.21
CA SER A 86 3.46 18.51 13.44
C SER A 86 2.74 18.01 14.68
N ARG A 87 3.15 16.87 15.25
CA ARG A 87 2.48 16.21 16.38
C ARG A 87 1.00 15.89 16.12
N ARG A 88 0.65 15.70 14.84
CA ARG A 88 -0.68 15.30 14.39
C ARG A 88 -0.66 13.85 13.90
N PRO A 89 -1.83 13.19 13.82
CA PRO A 89 -1.92 11.85 13.24
C PRO A 89 -1.23 11.78 11.88
N LEU A 90 -0.21 10.95 11.77
CA LEU A 90 0.62 10.90 10.55
C LEU A 90 -0.19 10.54 9.31
N GLN A 91 -1.13 9.59 9.43
CA GLN A 91 -2.01 9.20 8.34
C GLN A 91 -2.77 10.41 7.78
N GLN A 92 -3.32 11.26 8.66
CA GLN A 92 -4.01 12.51 8.27
C GLN A 92 -3.07 13.49 7.59
N VAL A 93 -1.88 13.71 8.16
CA VAL A 93 -0.88 14.64 7.60
C VAL A 93 -0.45 14.20 6.18
N ILE A 94 -0.26 12.89 5.96
CA ILE A 94 0.07 12.35 4.64
C ILE A 94 -1.08 12.59 3.65
N VAL A 95 -2.32 12.29 4.03
CA VAL A 95 -3.50 12.50 3.17
C VAL A 95 -3.63 13.97 2.79
N GLU A 96 -3.57 14.89 3.76
CA GLU A 96 -3.64 16.32 3.52
C GLU A 96 -2.52 16.82 2.59
N THR A 97 -1.29 16.34 2.80
CA THR A 97 -0.12 16.68 1.97
C THR A 97 -0.32 16.20 0.52
N ALA A 98 -0.78 14.97 0.34
CA ALA A 98 -1.10 14.43 -0.98
C ALA A 98 -2.30 15.15 -1.66
N MET A 99 -3.32 15.55 -0.90
CA MET A 99 -4.46 16.32 -1.42
C MET A 99 -4.05 17.70 -1.91
N ARG A 100 -3.03 18.32 -1.29
CA ARG A 100 -2.43 19.58 -1.75
C ARG A 100 -1.51 19.41 -2.97
N GLY A 101 -1.23 18.17 -3.39
CA GLY A 101 -0.34 17.89 -4.52
C GLY A 101 1.17 18.02 -4.19
N GLU A 102 1.52 18.04 -2.91
CA GLU A 102 2.93 18.10 -2.48
C GLU A 102 3.57 16.70 -2.57
N HIS A 103 4.73 16.59 -3.23
CA HIS A 103 5.47 15.33 -3.31
C HIS A 103 5.95 14.88 -1.94
N LEU A 104 5.79 13.60 -1.62
CA LEU A 104 6.09 13.12 -0.27
C LEU A 104 6.67 11.70 -0.21
N LEU A 105 7.42 11.44 0.87
CA LEU A 105 7.78 10.11 1.34
C LEU A 105 7.19 9.90 2.75
N GLY A 106 6.22 9.00 2.87
CA GLY A 106 5.58 8.63 4.13
C GLY A 106 6.16 7.32 4.68
N ILE A 107 6.63 7.36 5.93
CA ILE A 107 7.12 6.18 6.64
C ILE A 107 6.11 5.81 7.72
N LEU A 108 5.38 4.71 7.48
CA LEU A 108 4.37 4.21 8.39
C LEU A 108 4.59 2.72 8.68
N PRO A 109 4.58 2.29 9.93
CA PRO A 109 4.67 0.88 10.29
C PRO A 109 3.61 0.03 9.57
N THR A 110 3.90 -1.26 9.40
CA THR A 110 2.91 -2.21 8.89
C THR A 110 1.65 -2.23 9.77
N GLY A 111 0.49 -2.37 9.13
CA GLY A 111 -0.80 -2.42 9.86
C GLY A 111 -1.35 -1.06 10.29
N THR A 112 -0.69 0.05 10.00
CA THR A 112 -1.17 1.40 10.35
C THR A 112 -2.08 2.04 9.29
N GLY A 113 -2.50 1.29 8.26
CA GLY A 113 -3.43 1.78 7.23
C GLY A 113 -2.76 2.63 6.16
N LYS A 114 -1.56 2.26 5.69
CA LYS A 114 -0.86 2.91 4.57
C LYS A 114 -1.73 3.11 3.33
N SER A 115 -2.58 2.14 3.02
CA SER A 115 -3.42 2.19 1.81
C SER A 115 -4.37 3.38 1.80
N LEU A 116 -4.96 3.76 2.94
CA LEU A 116 -5.82 4.94 3.05
C LEU A 116 -5.07 6.23 2.67
N CYS A 117 -3.78 6.29 2.94
CA CYS A 117 -2.95 7.46 2.65
C CYS A 117 -2.90 7.82 1.16
N TYR A 118 -3.11 6.86 0.26
CA TYR A 118 -3.20 7.14 -1.17
C TYR A 118 -4.61 6.97 -1.73
N GLN A 119 -5.43 6.08 -1.17
CA GLN A 119 -6.80 5.84 -1.65
C GLN A 119 -7.66 7.09 -1.53
N ILE A 120 -7.64 7.78 -0.39
CA ILE A 120 -8.43 8.98 -0.16
C ILE A 120 -8.06 10.09 -1.16
N PRO A 121 -6.81 10.55 -1.27
CA PRO A 121 -6.46 11.62 -2.21
C PRO A 121 -6.66 11.20 -3.67
N ALA A 122 -6.47 9.91 -4.02
CA ALA A 122 -6.71 9.41 -5.36
C ALA A 122 -8.19 9.44 -5.73
N LEU A 123 -9.09 8.93 -4.87
CA LEU A 123 -10.53 8.92 -5.10
C LEU A 123 -11.09 10.34 -5.14
N SER A 124 -10.69 11.20 -4.20
CA SER A 124 -11.08 12.60 -4.17
C SER A 124 -10.67 13.34 -5.46
N ARG A 125 -9.44 13.15 -5.92
CA ARG A 125 -8.96 13.75 -7.18
C ARG A 125 -9.68 13.18 -8.40
N PHE A 126 -9.92 11.88 -8.42
CA PHE A 126 -10.65 11.22 -9.50
C PHE A 126 -12.06 11.83 -9.68
N VAL A 127 -12.83 11.99 -8.60
CA VAL A 127 -14.17 12.59 -8.67
C VAL A 127 -14.10 14.05 -9.13
N ARG A 128 -13.11 14.81 -8.65
CA ARG A 128 -12.98 16.23 -9.03
C ARG A 128 -12.49 16.44 -10.46
N THR A 129 -11.54 15.63 -10.93
CA THR A 129 -10.80 15.91 -12.16
C THR A 129 -10.88 14.81 -13.21
N GLY A 130 -11.30 13.60 -12.86
CA GLY A 130 -11.21 12.42 -13.71
C GLY A 130 -9.79 11.84 -13.83
N ALA A 131 -8.81 12.39 -13.12
CA ALA A 131 -7.42 11.97 -13.21
C ALA A 131 -7.18 10.59 -12.59
N LEU A 132 -6.31 9.82 -13.24
CA LEU A 132 -5.92 8.47 -12.81
C LEU A 132 -4.79 8.55 -11.80
N ALA A 133 -4.91 7.83 -10.69
CA ALA A 133 -3.81 7.52 -9.79
C ALA A 133 -3.22 6.14 -10.13
N VAL A 134 -1.92 6.07 -10.39
CA VAL A 134 -1.21 4.82 -10.69
C VAL A 134 -0.41 4.39 -9.49
N VAL A 135 -0.75 3.24 -8.93
CA VAL A 135 -0.10 2.65 -7.75
C VAL A 135 0.86 1.56 -8.19
N ILE A 136 2.14 1.77 -8.00
CA ILE A 136 3.18 0.78 -8.25
C ILE A 136 3.28 -0.11 -7.01
N SER A 137 2.96 -1.38 -7.15
CA SER A 137 3.03 -2.36 -6.06
C SER A 137 3.83 -3.58 -6.49
N PRO A 138 4.68 -4.14 -5.60
CA PRO A 138 5.53 -5.28 -5.95
C PRO A 138 4.79 -6.61 -5.88
N LEU A 139 3.55 -6.64 -5.37
CA LEU A 139 2.88 -7.84 -4.91
C LEU A 139 1.48 -8.00 -5.50
N VAL A 140 1.32 -9.01 -6.33
CA VAL A 140 0.05 -9.32 -7.01
C VAL A 140 -1.09 -9.57 -6.02
N ALA A 141 -0.87 -10.40 -5.00
CA ALA A 141 -1.89 -10.71 -4.00
C ALA A 141 -2.37 -9.45 -3.25
N LEU A 142 -1.44 -8.54 -2.91
CA LEU A 142 -1.80 -7.29 -2.25
C LEU A 142 -2.63 -6.38 -3.17
N MET A 143 -2.31 -6.32 -4.46
CA MET A 143 -3.10 -5.56 -5.43
C MET A 143 -4.54 -6.10 -5.53
N GLU A 144 -4.70 -7.42 -5.59
CA GLU A 144 -6.02 -8.07 -5.65
C GLU A 144 -6.84 -7.81 -4.39
N ASP A 145 -6.21 -7.94 -3.21
CA ASP A 145 -6.86 -7.65 -1.93
C ASP A 145 -7.27 -6.17 -1.81
N GLN A 146 -6.45 -5.23 -2.29
CA GLN A 146 -6.78 -3.80 -2.32
C GLN A 146 -7.98 -3.51 -3.22
N VAL A 147 -7.99 -4.07 -4.44
CA VAL A 147 -9.12 -3.92 -5.37
C VAL A 147 -10.39 -4.52 -4.79
N LYS A 148 -10.28 -5.74 -4.23
CA LYS A 148 -11.42 -6.40 -3.59
C LYS A 148 -11.94 -5.59 -2.41
N GLY A 149 -11.08 -5.12 -1.53
CA GLY A 149 -11.46 -4.32 -0.35
C GLY A 149 -12.14 -2.99 -0.70
N LEU A 150 -11.81 -2.38 -1.83
CA LEU A 150 -12.51 -1.19 -2.34
C LEU A 150 -13.87 -1.57 -2.95
N ARG A 151 -13.94 -2.63 -3.76
CA ARG A 151 -15.20 -3.13 -4.36
C ARG A 151 -16.21 -3.58 -3.31
N ASP A 152 -15.76 -4.26 -2.26
CA ASP A 152 -16.63 -4.69 -1.15
C ASP A 152 -17.27 -3.49 -0.42
N ARG A 153 -16.76 -2.26 -0.63
CA ARG A 153 -17.32 -0.99 -0.16
C ARG A 153 -18.10 -0.22 -1.22
N GLY A 154 -18.36 -0.82 -2.38
CA GLY A 154 -19.05 -0.17 -3.49
C GLY A 154 -18.18 0.82 -4.28
N ILE A 155 -16.85 0.74 -4.15
CA ILE A 155 -15.91 1.59 -4.91
C ILE A 155 -15.38 0.78 -6.10
N ASP A 156 -16.08 0.88 -7.25
CA ASP A 156 -15.75 0.13 -8.46
C ASP A 156 -14.71 0.81 -9.35
N SER A 157 -14.36 2.07 -9.06
CA SER A 157 -13.38 2.85 -9.81
C SER A 157 -11.92 2.42 -9.53
N CYS A 158 -11.68 1.15 -9.28
CA CYS A 158 -10.36 0.58 -9.07
C CYS A 158 -10.13 -0.67 -9.91
N ALA A 159 -8.89 -0.88 -10.32
CA ALA A 159 -8.47 -2.06 -11.08
C ALA A 159 -7.00 -2.40 -10.80
N ALA A 160 -6.60 -3.63 -11.14
CA ALA A 160 -5.20 -4.06 -11.06
C ALA A 160 -4.75 -4.64 -12.41
N ILE A 161 -3.49 -4.39 -12.76
CA ILE A 161 -2.81 -5.04 -13.89
C ILE A 161 -1.55 -5.75 -13.38
N ASN A 162 -1.54 -7.07 -13.50
CA ASN A 162 -0.43 -7.92 -13.09
C ASN A 162 -0.14 -9.01 -14.16
N GLY A 163 0.85 -9.85 -13.89
CA GLY A 163 1.26 -10.92 -14.81
C GLY A 163 0.36 -12.15 -14.80
N LEU A 164 -0.63 -12.25 -13.90
CA LEU A 164 -1.51 -13.42 -13.78
C LEU A 164 -2.83 -13.24 -14.55
N LEU A 165 -3.15 -12.02 -14.99
CA LEU A 165 -4.35 -11.74 -15.76
C LEU A 165 -4.30 -12.46 -17.11
N SER A 166 -5.38 -13.14 -17.47
CA SER A 166 -5.59 -13.64 -18.82
C SER A 166 -5.69 -12.50 -19.85
N MET A 167 -5.50 -12.80 -21.12
CA MET A 167 -5.57 -11.78 -22.17
C MET A 167 -6.92 -11.05 -22.23
N PRO A 168 -8.09 -11.74 -22.10
CA PRO A 168 -9.39 -11.07 -22.04
C PRO A 168 -9.56 -10.16 -20.82
N GLU A 169 -9.21 -10.63 -19.61
CA GLU A 169 -9.29 -9.82 -18.39
C GLU A 169 -8.40 -8.57 -18.48
N ARG A 170 -7.19 -8.74 -19.02
CA ARG A 170 -6.28 -7.62 -19.25
C ARG A 170 -6.84 -6.61 -20.24
N ALA A 171 -7.46 -7.07 -21.33
CA ALA A 171 -8.09 -6.21 -22.33
C ALA A 171 -9.25 -5.41 -21.73
N GLU A 172 -10.09 -6.05 -20.91
CA GLU A 172 -11.19 -5.42 -20.19
C GLU A 172 -10.69 -4.33 -19.26
N VAL A 173 -9.68 -4.61 -18.42
CA VAL A 173 -9.11 -3.61 -17.50
C VAL A 173 -8.54 -2.44 -18.29
N LEU A 174 -7.79 -2.66 -19.36
CA LEU A 174 -7.22 -1.60 -20.19
C LEU A 174 -8.31 -0.74 -20.83
N GLU A 175 -9.41 -1.33 -21.28
CA GLU A 175 -10.54 -0.61 -21.84
C GLU A 175 -11.25 0.26 -20.78
N ARG A 176 -11.51 -0.28 -19.61
CA ARG A 176 -12.06 0.50 -18.48
C ARG A 176 -11.16 1.69 -18.10
N VAL A 177 -9.82 1.47 -18.10
CA VAL A 177 -8.87 2.58 -17.88
C VAL A 177 -8.98 3.60 -18.99
N ARG A 178 -9.05 3.17 -20.27
CA ARG A 178 -9.17 4.05 -21.44
C ARG A 178 -10.45 4.89 -21.41
N LEU A 179 -11.56 4.29 -21.01
CA LEU A 179 -12.88 4.95 -20.92
C LEU A 179 -13.00 5.91 -19.72
N GLY A 180 -12.03 5.92 -18.78
CA GLY A 180 -12.08 6.81 -17.63
C GLY A 180 -12.87 6.27 -16.44
N GLU A 181 -13.23 5.00 -16.43
CA GLU A 181 -13.96 4.35 -15.35
C GLU A 181 -13.07 4.03 -14.14
N VAL A 182 -11.76 4.01 -14.34
CA VAL A 182 -10.77 3.69 -13.31
C VAL A 182 -10.11 4.96 -12.81
N GLY A 183 -10.20 5.19 -11.51
CA GLY A 183 -9.55 6.28 -10.77
C GLY A 183 -8.28 5.81 -10.05
N ILE A 184 -8.21 4.53 -9.65
CA ILE A 184 -7.03 3.92 -9.03
C ILE A 184 -6.65 2.68 -9.83
N LEU A 185 -5.46 2.69 -10.41
CA LEU A 185 -4.87 1.55 -11.11
C LEU A 185 -3.67 1.04 -10.33
N LEU A 186 -3.79 -0.15 -9.75
CA LEU A 186 -2.64 -0.86 -9.17
C LEU A 186 -1.92 -1.63 -10.29
N ILE A 187 -0.60 -1.49 -10.35
CA ILE A 187 0.18 -2.10 -11.43
C ILE A 187 1.53 -2.64 -10.91
N ALA A 188 1.88 -3.84 -11.34
CA ALA A 188 3.21 -4.36 -11.13
C ALA A 188 4.21 -3.59 -12.03
N PRO A 189 5.38 -3.16 -11.52
CA PRO A 189 6.26 -2.22 -12.20
C PRO A 189 6.73 -2.70 -13.57
N GLU A 190 6.94 -4.00 -13.77
CA GLU A 190 7.33 -4.61 -15.04
C GLU A 190 6.26 -4.44 -16.15
N GLN A 191 5.00 -4.24 -15.77
CA GLN A 191 3.91 -4.04 -16.72
C GLN A 191 4.02 -2.71 -17.49
N LEU A 192 4.74 -1.73 -16.95
CA LEU A 192 5.02 -0.46 -17.65
C LEU A 192 5.91 -0.64 -18.88
N ARG A 193 6.58 -1.80 -19.04
CA ARG A 193 7.31 -2.15 -20.28
C ARG A 193 6.36 -2.60 -21.38
N ASN A 194 5.13 -2.94 -21.06
CA ASN A 194 4.15 -3.41 -22.02
C ASN A 194 3.58 -2.25 -22.84
N ARG A 195 3.65 -2.40 -24.16
CA ARG A 195 3.25 -1.35 -25.13
C ARG A 195 1.76 -0.98 -24.99
N SER A 196 0.87 -1.94 -24.77
CA SER A 196 -0.57 -1.69 -24.62
C SER A 196 -0.87 -0.87 -23.36
N VAL A 197 -0.21 -1.16 -22.24
CA VAL A 197 -0.33 -0.39 -20.99
C VAL A 197 0.15 1.04 -21.21
N ARG A 198 1.34 1.23 -21.80
CA ARG A 198 1.89 2.56 -22.09
C ARG A 198 0.95 3.39 -22.98
N LYS A 199 0.38 2.76 -24.01
CA LYS A 199 -0.56 3.42 -24.92
C LYS A 199 -1.82 3.92 -24.21
N VAL A 200 -2.38 3.12 -23.31
CA VAL A 200 -3.58 3.47 -22.55
C VAL A 200 -3.26 4.56 -21.51
N LEU A 201 -2.16 4.45 -20.77
CA LEU A 201 -1.73 5.48 -19.83
C LEU A 201 -1.49 6.83 -20.51
N ALA A 202 -0.93 6.85 -21.71
CA ALA A 202 -0.72 8.08 -22.48
C ALA A 202 -2.02 8.79 -22.89
N GLN A 203 -3.15 8.08 -22.90
CA GLN A 203 -4.46 8.66 -23.21
C GLN A 203 -5.16 9.25 -21.97
N ARG A 204 -4.65 8.98 -20.78
CA ARG A 204 -5.24 9.44 -19.52
C ARG A 204 -4.45 10.62 -18.92
N GLU A 205 -5.15 11.49 -18.23
CA GLU A 205 -4.52 12.42 -17.31
C GLU A 205 -4.10 11.64 -16.06
N ILE A 206 -2.80 11.60 -15.77
CA ILE A 206 -2.28 11.00 -14.54
C ILE A 206 -2.24 12.08 -13.46
N GLY A 207 -2.94 11.86 -12.35
CA GLY A 207 -2.96 12.80 -11.22
C GLY A 207 -1.92 12.47 -10.15
N ALA A 208 -1.54 11.20 -10.03
CA ALA A 208 -0.55 10.77 -9.05
C ALA A 208 0.15 9.48 -9.48
N TRP A 209 1.42 9.36 -9.14
CA TRP A 209 2.19 8.13 -9.10
C TRP A 209 2.48 7.77 -7.64
N ILE A 210 1.98 6.64 -7.22
CA ILE A 210 2.14 6.14 -5.85
C ILE A 210 3.09 4.95 -5.88
N PHE A 211 4.14 5.00 -5.07
CA PHE A 211 5.09 3.90 -4.89
C PHE A 211 4.79 3.24 -3.55
N ASP A 212 4.01 2.17 -3.58
CA ASP A 212 3.80 1.33 -2.41
C ASP A 212 5.02 0.44 -2.21
N GLU A 213 5.36 0.17 -0.94
CA GLU A 213 6.62 -0.49 -0.55
C GLU A 213 7.85 0.15 -1.24
N ALA A 214 7.93 1.49 -1.15
CA ALA A 214 8.95 2.29 -1.86
C ALA A 214 10.40 1.89 -1.54
N HIS A 215 10.64 1.12 -0.45
CA HIS A 215 11.96 0.55 -0.16
C HIS A 215 12.48 -0.38 -1.28
N CYS A 216 11.58 -0.96 -2.10
CA CYS A 216 11.95 -1.75 -3.28
C CYS A 216 12.75 -0.95 -4.32
N LEU A 217 12.72 0.37 -4.26
CA LEU A 217 13.49 1.27 -5.12
C LEU A 217 14.97 1.36 -4.71
N SER A 218 15.25 1.12 -3.43
CA SER A 218 16.59 1.28 -2.86
C SER A 218 17.45 0.03 -3.02
N LYS A 219 18.68 0.22 -3.47
CA LYS A 219 19.70 -0.85 -3.53
C LYS A 219 20.13 -1.34 -2.13
N TRP A 220 19.89 -0.52 -1.11
CA TRP A 220 20.15 -0.83 0.28
C TRP A 220 18.97 -1.52 0.97
N GLY A 221 17.82 -1.62 0.25
CA GLY A 221 16.65 -2.37 0.68
C GLY A 221 16.78 -3.86 0.33
N GLN A 222 16.22 -4.73 1.14
CA GLN A 222 16.31 -6.19 0.94
C GLN A 222 15.54 -6.68 -0.29
N ASP A 223 14.46 -5.99 -0.67
CA ASP A 223 13.59 -6.33 -1.79
C ASP A 223 13.84 -5.42 -2.99
N PHE A 224 15.11 -5.07 -3.25
CA PHE A 224 15.44 -4.22 -4.39
C PHE A 224 14.92 -4.78 -5.71
N ARG A 225 14.15 -3.94 -6.44
CA ARG A 225 13.59 -4.28 -7.75
C ARG A 225 13.99 -3.25 -8.79
N PRO A 226 14.83 -3.61 -9.76
CA PRO A 226 15.27 -2.69 -10.82
C PRO A 226 14.10 -2.01 -11.57
N ASP A 227 12.97 -2.72 -11.71
CA ASP A 227 11.77 -2.18 -12.37
C ASP A 227 11.14 -1.01 -11.61
N TYR A 228 11.32 -0.89 -10.28
CA TYR A 228 10.92 0.30 -9.53
C TYR A 228 11.70 1.54 -9.95
N ARG A 229 13.00 1.41 -10.21
CA ARG A 229 13.82 2.51 -10.72
C ARG A 229 13.46 2.89 -12.15
N TYR A 230 13.03 1.93 -12.95
CA TYR A 230 12.55 2.17 -14.32
C TYR A 230 11.29 3.06 -14.32
N VAL A 231 10.41 2.95 -13.32
CA VAL A 231 9.18 3.76 -13.24
C VAL A 231 9.50 5.26 -13.24
N ALA A 232 10.48 5.73 -12.48
CA ALA A 232 10.85 7.15 -12.46
C ALA A 232 11.35 7.63 -13.82
N ARG A 233 12.11 6.79 -14.55
CA ARG A 233 12.51 7.07 -15.93
C ARG A 233 11.28 7.16 -16.85
N PHE A 234 10.35 6.23 -16.73
CA PHE A 234 9.09 6.25 -17.49
C PHE A 234 8.29 7.53 -17.25
N ILE A 235 8.20 7.97 -15.99
CA ILE A 235 7.51 9.22 -15.60
C ILE A 235 8.22 10.42 -16.25
N HIS A 236 9.54 10.44 -16.25
CA HIS A 236 10.32 11.50 -16.91
C HIS A 236 10.04 11.56 -18.42
N GLU A 237 10.13 10.40 -19.12
CA GLU A 237 9.83 10.29 -20.53
C GLU A 237 8.39 10.75 -20.84
N ALA A 238 7.42 10.33 -20.04
CA ALA A 238 6.02 10.71 -20.22
C ALA A 238 5.79 12.22 -19.99
N ARG A 239 6.49 12.84 -19.01
CA ARG A 239 6.45 14.27 -18.76
C ARG A 239 7.00 15.07 -19.94
N GLU A 240 8.15 14.66 -20.47
CA GLU A 240 8.76 15.35 -21.61
C GLU A 240 7.91 15.24 -22.90
N ALA A 241 7.16 14.14 -23.05
CA ALA A 241 6.22 13.97 -24.15
C ALA A 241 4.89 14.72 -23.94
N ALA A 242 4.57 15.13 -22.71
CA ALA A 242 3.33 15.84 -22.43
C ALA A 242 3.42 17.33 -22.83
N PRO A 243 2.37 17.91 -23.45
CA PRO A 243 2.39 19.30 -23.93
C PRO A 243 2.63 20.33 -22.80
N ASP A 244 2.11 20.08 -21.63
CA ASP A 244 2.18 20.99 -20.49
C ASP A 244 3.36 20.69 -19.54
N LYS A 245 4.11 19.60 -19.79
CA LYS A 245 5.23 19.14 -18.98
C LYS A 245 4.95 19.09 -17.48
N THR A 246 3.68 18.96 -17.11
CA THR A 246 3.27 18.90 -15.70
C THR A 246 3.69 17.57 -15.10
N LEU A 247 4.32 17.61 -13.93
CA LEU A 247 4.65 16.42 -13.18
C LEU A 247 3.48 16.10 -12.23
N PRO A 248 2.88 14.90 -12.32
CA PRO A 248 1.89 14.43 -11.35
C PRO A 248 2.47 14.34 -9.94
N LEU A 249 1.60 14.27 -8.93
CA LEU A 249 2.01 13.96 -7.56
C LEU A 249 2.86 12.69 -7.51
N ILE A 250 4.01 12.76 -6.85
CA ILE A 250 4.81 11.58 -6.49
C ILE A 250 4.61 11.32 -5.01
N GLN A 251 4.08 10.15 -4.67
CA GLN A 251 3.86 9.72 -3.30
C GLN A 251 4.53 8.38 -3.06
N CYS A 252 5.50 8.35 -2.17
CA CYS A 252 6.21 7.15 -1.76
C CYS A 252 5.74 6.73 -0.37
N LEU A 253 5.41 5.46 -0.19
CA LEU A 253 4.98 4.91 1.09
C LEU A 253 5.80 3.66 1.40
N THR A 254 6.32 3.58 2.62
CA THR A 254 7.09 2.41 3.08
C THR A 254 6.92 2.19 4.58
N ALA A 255 7.18 0.96 5.02
CA ALA A 255 7.28 0.65 6.45
C ALA A 255 8.73 0.77 6.96
N THR A 256 9.71 0.81 6.07
CA THR A 256 11.14 0.80 6.40
C THR A 256 11.67 2.21 6.55
N ALA A 257 12.35 2.46 7.68
CA ALA A 257 12.88 3.78 8.06
C ALA A 257 14.42 3.83 8.13
N LYS A 258 15.15 2.89 7.47
CA LYS A 258 16.63 2.96 7.43
C LYS A 258 17.07 4.27 6.76
N PRO A 259 17.97 5.05 7.38
CA PRO A 259 18.43 6.33 6.82
C PRO A 259 18.98 6.21 5.40
N GLU A 260 19.71 5.14 5.09
CA GLU A 260 20.30 4.90 3.77
C GLU A 260 19.22 4.65 2.71
N VAL A 261 18.15 3.91 3.07
CA VAL A 261 17.00 3.66 2.18
C VAL A 261 16.25 4.96 1.92
N VAL A 262 15.99 5.74 2.94
CA VAL A 262 15.31 7.05 2.85
C VAL A 262 16.11 7.99 1.96
N ALA A 263 17.43 8.10 2.19
CA ALA A 263 18.33 8.95 1.40
C ALA A 263 18.38 8.52 -0.07
N ASP A 264 18.44 7.20 -0.36
CA ASP A 264 18.45 6.67 -1.72
C ASP A 264 17.13 6.96 -2.45
N ILE A 265 15.98 6.82 -1.78
CA ILE A 265 14.66 7.15 -2.37
C ILE A 265 14.59 8.64 -2.72
N ILE A 266 14.89 9.52 -1.76
CA ILE A 266 14.85 10.98 -1.97
C ILE A 266 15.84 11.39 -3.07
N GLY A 267 17.08 10.88 -3.02
CA GLY A 267 18.12 11.13 -4.00
C GLY A 267 17.73 10.69 -5.41
N HIS A 268 17.08 9.54 -5.53
CA HIS A 268 16.62 9.01 -6.82
C HIS A 268 15.58 9.93 -7.50
N PHE A 269 14.58 10.41 -6.77
CA PHE A 269 13.57 11.30 -7.35
C PHE A 269 14.11 12.71 -7.60
N ARG A 270 15.04 13.19 -6.76
CA ARG A 270 15.77 14.45 -7.02
C ARG A 270 16.57 14.35 -8.32
N GLU A 271 17.34 13.27 -8.51
CA GLU A 271 18.17 13.07 -9.71
C GLU A 271 17.32 12.86 -10.97
N LYS A 272 16.27 12.03 -10.92
CA LYS A 272 15.52 11.62 -12.10
C LYS A 272 14.41 12.58 -12.50
N LEU A 273 13.77 13.24 -11.53
CA LEU A 273 12.60 14.08 -11.78
C LEU A 273 12.81 15.55 -11.37
N GLY A 274 13.91 15.88 -10.68
CA GLY A 274 14.20 17.22 -10.21
C GLY A 274 13.26 17.68 -9.08
N ILE A 275 12.79 16.77 -8.24
CA ILE A 275 11.83 17.07 -7.16
C ILE A 275 12.40 16.75 -5.79
N GLU A 276 11.91 17.49 -4.79
CA GLU A 276 12.12 17.16 -3.38
C GLU A 276 10.90 16.46 -2.81
N LEU A 277 11.12 15.34 -2.13
CA LEU A 277 10.07 14.65 -1.41
C LEU A 277 10.01 15.16 0.04
N ARG A 278 8.84 15.61 0.46
CA ARG A 278 8.61 15.94 1.88
C ARG A 278 8.61 14.66 2.70
N LEU A 279 9.57 14.52 3.61
CA LEU A 279 9.63 13.36 4.51
C LEU A 279 8.60 13.53 5.63
N LEU A 280 7.73 12.55 5.76
CA LEU A 280 6.73 12.41 6.83
C LEU A 280 6.99 11.09 7.55
N ASP A 281 7.54 11.15 8.76
CA ASP A 281 8.05 9.99 9.50
C ASP A 281 7.39 9.88 10.87
N GLY A 282 6.62 8.82 11.08
CA GLY A 282 6.02 8.48 12.37
C GLY A 282 6.89 7.59 13.27
N GLY A 283 8.07 7.22 12.81
CA GLY A 283 8.88 6.19 13.46
C GLY A 283 8.38 4.76 13.18
N ALA A 284 9.15 3.81 13.64
CA ALA A 284 8.83 2.37 13.50
C ALA A 284 8.19 1.78 14.76
N GLN A 285 7.96 2.60 15.80
CA GLN A 285 7.53 2.13 17.11
C GLN A 285 6.06 1.73 17.12
N ARG A 286 5.79 0.58 17.73
CA ARG A 286 4.44 0.05 17.96
C ARG A 286 4.31 -0.39 19.41
N ASP A 287 3.73 0.48 20.25
CA ASP A 287 3.68 0.30 21.70
C ASP A 287 2.78 -0.87 22.14
N ASN A 288 1.88 -1.30 21.27
CA ASN A 288 1.02 -2.46 21.54
C ASN A 288 1.72 -3.81 21.28
N LEU A 289 2.94 -3.83 20.72
CA LEU A 289 3.70 -5.05 20.50
C LEU A 289 4.71 -5.26 21.64
N LYS A 290 4.64 -6.43 22.27
CA LYS A 290 5.61 -6.84 23.29
C LYS A 290 6.59 -7.81 22.66
N PHE A 291 7.85 -7.41 22.61
CA PHE A 291 8.95 -8.22 22.03
C PHE A 291 9.64 -9.00 23.13
N GLU A 292 9.86 -10.26 22.88
CA GLU A 292 10.57 -11.18 23.77
C GLU A 292 11.50 -12.09 22.99
N VAL A 293 12.67 -12.43 23.56
CA VAL A 293 13.62 -13.36 22.98
C VAL A 293 13.85 -14.49 23.97
N ILE A 294 13.63 -15.73 23.54
CA ILE A 294 13.70 -16.90 24.41
C ILE A 294 14.72 -17.88 23.84
N GLN A 295 15.71 -18.23 24.66
CA GLN A 295 16.63 -19.33 24.36
C GLN A 295 15.93 -20.67 24.60
N THR A 296 16.10 -21.62 23.67
CA THR A 296 15.51 -22.94 23.77
C THR A 296 16.44 -23.99 23.14
N THR A 297 16.01 -25.23 23.17
CA THR A 297 16.67 -26.32 22.46
C THR A 297 15.85 -26.74 21.24
N ALA A 298 16.50 -27.39 20.27
CA ALA A 298 15.80 -27.90 19.08
C ALA A 298 14.67 -28.89 19.46
N ALA A 299 14.85 -29.68 20.50
CA ALA A 299 13.88 -30.67 20.97
C ALA A 299 12.65 -30.01 21.64
N GLU A 300 12.82 -28.88 22.33
CA GLU A 300 11.78 -28.20 23.10
C GLU A 300 11.04 -27.14 22.28
N LYS A 301 11.58 -26.78 21.11
CA LYS A 301 11.09 -25.66 20.29
C LYS A 301 9.58 -25.75 20.00
N PHE A 302 9.07 -26.88 19.53
CA PHE A 302 7.66 -27.08 19.22
C PHE A 302 6.75 -27.06 20.45
N ALA A 303 7.20 -27.68 21.53
CA ALA A 303 6.47 -27.66 22.81
C ALA A 303 6.36 -26.23 23.36
N LEU A 304 7.41 -25.43 23.23
CA LEU A 304 7.42 -24.04 23.63
C LEU A 304 6.46 -23.20 22.75
N VAL A 305 6.47 -23.39 21.42
CA VAL A 305 5.51 -22.72 20.53
C VAL A 305 4.06 -23.06 20.93
N ALA A 306 3.76 -24.33 21.17
CA ALA A 306 2.40 -24.75 21.58
C ALA A 306 2.00 -24.10 22.90
N ARG A 307 2.89 -24.02 23.88
CA ARG A 307 2.66 -23.34 25.16
C ARG A 307 2.39 -21.86 24.98
N LEU A 308 3.19 -21.17 24.16
CA LEU A 308 3.00 -19.75 23.86
C LEU A 308 1.65 -19.49 23.16
N VAL A 309 1.27 -20.35 22.21
CA VAL A 309 -0.05 -20.28 21.56
C VAL A 309 -1.18 -20.45 22.57
N ALA A 310 -1.11 -21.45 23.46
CA ALA A 310 -2.12 -21.68 24.47
C ALA A 310 -2.23 -20.51 25.47
N GLN A 311 -1.11 -19.88 25.82
CA GLN A 311 -1.08 -18.70 26.70
C GLN A 311 -1.68 -17.45 26.02
N ALA A 312 -1.37 -17.20 24.75
CA ALA A 312 -1.83 -16.04 24.02
C ALA A 312 -3.28 -16.16 23.54
N LEU A 313 -3.76 -17.38 23.35
CA LEU A 313 -5.07 -17.71 22.81
C LEU A 313 -5.80 -18.74 23.66
N PRO A 314 -6.09 -18.47 24.94
CA PRO A 314 -6.96 -19.33 25.72
C PRO A 314 -8.37 -19.40 25.06
N PRO A 315 -9.23 -20.37 25.41
CA PRO A 315 -10.50 -20.61 24.71
C PRO A 315 -11.41 -19.37 24.62
N GLU A 316 -11.39 -18.50 25.61
CA GLU A 316 -12.17 -17.28 25.70
C GLU A 316 -11.63 -16.10 24.88
N VAL A 317 -10.38 -16.15 24.43
CA VAL A 317 -9.75 -15.09 23.64
C VAL A 317 -9.89 -15.39 22.15
N SER A 318 -10.58 -14.50 21.44
CA SER A 318 -10.59 -14.52 19.96
C SER A 318 -9.24 -14.09 19.39
N GLY A 319 -8.93 -14.56 18.19
CA GLY A 319 -7.73 -14.14 17.47
C GLY A 319 -6.93 -15.30 16.92
N GLY A 320 -5.74 -14.98 16.38
CA GLY A 320 -4.86 -15.94 15.74
C GLY A 320 -3.41 -15.84 16.19
N ALA A 321 -2.66 -16.91 15.93
CA ALA A 321 -1.23 -16.96 16.11
C ALA A 321 -0.52 -17.30 14.77
N ILE A 322 0.67 -16.76 14.55
CA ILE A 322 1.52 -17.08 13.41
C ILE A 322 2.87 -17.56 13.95
N ALA A 323 3.30 -18.75 13.53
CA ALA A 323 4.61 -19.29 13.85
C ALA A 323 5.47 -19.40 12.59
N TYR A 324 6.52 -18.58 12.48
CA TYR A 324 7.43 -18.58 11.35
C TYR A 324 8.53 -19.62 11.52
N CYS A 325 8.72 -20.46 10.49
CA CYS A 325 9.73 -21.51 10.42
C CYS A 325 10.64 -21.29 9.22
N ALA A 326 11.91 -21.67 9.33
CA ALA A 326 12.89 -21.56 8.27
C ALA A 326 12.59 -22.47 7.08
N THR A 327 12.00 -23.65 7.29
CA THR A 327 11.80 -24.65 6.25
C THR A 327 10.35 -25.09 6.12
N ARG A 328 9.97 -25.51 4.90
CA ARG A 328 8.63 -26.06 4.61
C ARG A 328 8.31 -27.32 5.40
N LYS A 329 9.34 -28.17 5.63
CA LYS A 329 9.18 -29.39 6.41
C LYS A 329 8.76 -29.06 7.84
N GLN A 330 9.46 -28.13 8.47
CA GLN A 330 9.13 -27.67 9.83
C GLN A 330 7.72 -27.07 9.92
N THR A 331 7.24 -26.37 8.87
CA THR A 331 5.86 -25.83 8.90
C THR A 331 4.82 -26.95 8.99
N GLY A 332 5.02 -28.05 8.25
CA GLY A 332 4.14 -29.23 8.31
C GLY A 332 4.20 -29.92 9.67
N GLU A 333 5.40 -30.17 10.16
CA GLU A 333 5.63 -30.84 11.44
C GLU A 333 5.08 -30.02 12.63
N LEU A 334 5.29 -28.69 12.63
CA LEU A 334 4.78 -27.82 13.68
C LEU A 334 3.25 -27.72 13.63
N ALA A 335 2.65 -27.60 12.43
CA ALA A 335 1.19 -27.54 12.29
C ALA A 335 0.54 -28.84 12.81
N GLN A 336 1.11 -29.99 12.46
CA GLN A 336 0.65 -31.30 12.96
C GLN A 336 0.78 -31.36 14.50
N PHE A 337 1.92 -30.99 15.04
CA PHE A 337 2.16 -30.98 16.50
C PHE A 337 1.14 -30.08 17.24
N LEU A 338 0.83 -28.89 16.68
CA LEU A 338 -0.18 -28.01 17.26
C LEU A 338 -1.57 -28.65 17.23
N CYS A 339 -1.95 -29.32 16.14
CA CYS A 339 -3.20 -30.08 16.05
C CYS A 339 -3.29 -31.19 17.09
N GLU A 340 -2.21 -31.94 17.31
CA GLU A 340 -2.11 -32.99 18.34
C GLU A 340 -2.28 -32.41 19.77
N LYS A 341 -1.95 -31.13 19.96
CA LYS A 341 -2.19 -30.37 21.21
C LYS A 341 -3.56 -29.69 21.27
N GLY A 342 -4.46 -29.97 20.32
CA GLY A 342 -5.81 -29.44 20.30
C GLY A 342 -5.95 -28.03 19.74
N VAL A 343 -4.90 -27.48 19.12
CA VAL A 343 -4.96 -26.17 18.43
C VAL A 343 -5.30 -26.39 16.96
N ALA A 344 -6.38 -25.80 16.47
CA ALA A 344 -6.71 -25.81 15.04
C ALA A 344 -5.63 -25.04 14.26
N ALA A 345 -4.73 -25.76 13.60
CA ALA A 345 -3.56 -25.19 12.93
C ALA A 345 -3.39 -25.74 11.51
N ALA A 346 -2.75 -24.97 10.64
CA ALA A 346 -2.39 -25.40 9.30
C ALA A 346 -0.99 -24.91 8.91
N ALA A 347 -0.34 -25.64 8.01
CA ALA A 347 0.93 -25.23 7.41
C ALA A 347 0.68 -24.28 6.22
N TYR A 348 1.61 -23.32 6.04
CA TYR A 348 1.57 -22.41 4.89
C TYR A 348 2.97 -22.15 4.33
N HIS A 349 3.14 -22.39 3.02
CA HIS A 349 4.41 -22.13 2.32
C HIS A 349 4.20 -21.94 0.81
N ALA A 350 5.20 -21.42 0.12
CA ALA A 350 5.10 -21.04 -1.29
C ALA A 350 4.68 -22.18 -2.23
N ARG A 351 5.07 -23.43 -1.93
CA ARG A 351 4.78 -24.60 -2.79
C ARG A 351 3.40 -25.26 -2.56
N LEU A 352 2.58 -24.74 -1.65
CA LEU A 352 1.18 -25.22 -1.56
C LEU A 352 0.42 -24.89 -2.83
N PRO A 353 -0.53 -25.73 -3.26
CA PRO A 353 -1.46 -25.42 -4.36
C PRO A 353 -2.18 -24.10 -4.11
N PRO A 354 -2.47 -23.31 -5.16
CA PRO A 354 -3.15 -22.01 -5.02
C PRO A 354 -4.46 -22.08 -4.25
N GLU A 355 -5.29 -23.10 -4.51
CA GLU A 355 -6.54 -23.34 -3.78
C GLU A 355 -6.32 -23.59 -2.29
N THR A 356 -5.35 -24.44 -1.94
CA THR A 356 -5.00 -24.72 -0.53
C THR A 356 -4.56 -23.44 0.18
N LYS A 357 -3.72 -22.62 -0.45
CA LYS A 357 -3.31 -21.31 0.08
C LYS A 357 -4.50 -20.42 0.37
N LYS A 358 -5.41 -20.29 -0.63
CA LYS A 358 -6.60 -19.46 -0.52
C LYS A 358 -7.54 -19.93 0.59
N ASN A 359 -7.76 -21.25 0.69
CA ASN A 359 -8.62 -21.82 1.73
C ASN A 359 -8.00 -21.66 3.14
N THR A 360 -6.70 -21.94 3.30
CA THR A 360 -6.00 -21.75 4.58
C THR A 360 -6.06 -20.29 5.04
N GLN A 361 -5.86 -19.33 4.13
CA GLN A 361 -5.98 -17.91 4.45
C GLN A 361 -7.41 -17.54 4.89
N LYS A 362 -8.43 -18.01 4.15
CA LYS A 362 -9.83 -17.75 4.50
C LYS A 362 -10.18 -18.31 5.87
N SER A 363 -9.86 -19.57 6.13
CA SER A 363 -10.14 -20.22 7.41
C SER A 363 -9.39 -19.53 8.58
N PHE A 364 -8.18 -19.03 8.35
CA PHE A 364 -7.45 -18.27 9.37
C PHE A 364 -8.08 -16.90 9.63
N ILE A 365 -8.49 -16.17 8.59
CA ILE A 365 -9.17 -14.87 8.73
C ILE A 365 -10.53 -15.06 9.43
N ALA A 366 -11.28 -16.12 9.07
CA ALA A 366 -12.55 -16.45 9.69
C ALA A 366 -12.45 -16.93 11.15
N GLY A 367 -11.22 -17.26 11.63
CA GLY A 367 -11.00 -17.77 12.98
C GLY A 367 -11.26 -19.28 13.15
N GLU A 368 -11.52 -19.99 12.05
CA GLU A 368 -11.63 -21.45 12.03
C GLU A 368 -10.28 -22.12 12.36
N LEU A 369 -9.19 -21.51 11.86
CA LEU A 369 -7.84 -21.84 12.25
C LEU A 369 -7.35 -20.83 13.30
N ARG A 370 -6.82 -21.37 14.40
CA ARG A 370 -6.27 -20.59 15.51
C ARG A 370 -4.79 -20.27 15.32
N ALA A 371 -4.07 -21.11 14.57
CA ALA A 371 -2.64 -20.93 14.33
C ALA A 371 -2.26 -21.26 12.88
N ILE A 372 -1.24 -20.57 12.38
CA ILE A 372 -0.57 -20.89 11.12
C ILE A 372 0.89 -21.13 11.40
N ALA A 373 1.41 -22.29 11.00
CA ALA A 373 2.85 -22.54 10.91
C ALA A 373 3.32 -22.22 9.49
N ALA A 374 4.17 -21.23 9.31
CA ALA A 374 4.46 -20.67 7.99
C ALA A 374 5.95 -20.43 7.74
N THR A 375 6.32 -20.43 6.45
CA THR A 375 7.55 -19.75 6.01
C THR A 375 7.25 -18.27 5.77
N ASN A 376 8.27 -17.46 5.43
CA ASN A 376 8.13 -16.07 5.01
C ASN A 376 7.10 -15.84 3.87
N ALA A 377 6.70 -16.92 3.15
CA ALA A 377 5.64 -16.86 2.15
C ALA A 377 4.25 -16.51 2.73
N PHE A 378 4.02 -16.73 4.03
CA PHE A 378 2.83 -16.30 4.74
C PHE A 378 3.05 -14.89 5.26
N GLY A 379 2.89 -13.94 4.42
CA GLY A 379 3.26 -12.61 4.85
C GLY A 379 2.49 -11.54 4.13
N MET A 380 2.51 -11.56 2.86
CA MET A 380 1.99 -10.48 2.03
C MET A 380 0.52 -10.75 1.70
N GLY A 381 -0.35 -9.76 1.95
CA GLY A 381 -1.78 -9.87 1.64
C GLY A 381 -2.67 -10.46 2.76
N ILE A 382 -2.15 -10.73 3.95
CA ILE A 382 -2.98 -11.23 5.06
C ILE A 382 -3.37 -10.08 5.96
N ASP A 383 -4.65 -9.73 5.95
CA ASP A 383 -5.22 -8.70 6.79
C ASP A 383 -6.15 -9.31 7.86
N LYS A 384 -5.55 -9.97 8.87
CA LYS A 384 -6.22 -10.40 10.09
C LYS A 384 -5.86 -9.42 11.21
N PRO A 385 -6.82 -8.62 11.70
CA PRO A 385 -6.52 -7.55 12.67
C PRO A 385 -6.12 -8.09 14.04
N ASP A 386 -6.70 -9.21 14.45
CA ASP A 386 -6.67 -9.79 15.79
C ASP A 386 -5.61 -10.90 15.97
N VAL A 387 -4.45 -10.78 15.30
CA VAL A 387 -3.31 -11.67 15.58
C VAL A 387 -2.71 -11.30 16.94
N ARG A 388 -2.80 -12.23 17.91
CA ARG A 388 -2.34 -12.00 19.29
C ARG A 388 -0.90 -12.44 19.54
N LEU A 389 -0.38 -13.33 18.69
CA LEU A 389 0.96 -13.88 18.84
C LEU A 389 1.64 -14.06 17.46
N VAL A 390 2.86 -13.58 17.36
CA VAL A 390 3.78 -13.95 16.29
C VAL A 390 5.00 -14.58 16.91
N VAL A 391 5.28 -15.85 16.60
CA VAL A 391 6.48 -16.57 17.06
C VAL A 391 7.39 -16.79 15.88
N HIS A 392 8.65 -16.41 16.01
CA HIS A 392 9.71 -16.84 15.11
C HIS A 392 10.35 -18.06 15.73
N ALA A 393 10.00 -19.24 15.22
CA ALA A 393 10.58 -20.51 15.67
C ALA A 393 12.05 -20.65 15.24
N ASP A 394 12.46 -19.94 14.21
CA ASP A 394 13.83 -19.83 13.72
C ASP A 394 14.20 -18.36 13.51
N ILE A 395 15.50 -18.04 13.60
CA ILE A 395 15.99 -16.67 13.42
C ILE A 395 15.72 -16.21 11.97
N PRO A 396 15.00 -15.10 11.76
CA PRO A 396 14.76 -14.57 10.42
C PRO A 396 16.05 -14.05 9.77
N GLY A 397 16.07 -13.98 8.44
CA GLY A 397 17.25 -13.59 7.67
C GLY A 397 17.75 -12.16 7.91
N SER A 398 16.91 -11.28 8.52
CA SER A 398 17.28 -9.92 8.90
C SER A 398 16.31 -9.35 9.94
N LEU A 399 16.75 -8.26 10.58
CA LEU A 399 15.92 -7.49 11.51
C LEU A 399 14.68 -6.90 10.81
N GLU A 400 14.79 -6.51 9.56
CA GLU A 400 13.68 -5.98 8.79
C GLU A 400 12.62 -7.03 8.52
N ASN A 401 13.03 -8.26 8.13
CA ASN A 401 12.12 -9.39 7.97
C ASN A 401 11.40 -9.68 9.28
N TYR A 402 12.17 -9.71 10.38
CA TYR A 402 11.60 -9.86 11.72
C TYR A 402 10.53 -8.82 12.02
N LEU A 403 10.83 -7.53 11.84
CA LEU A 403 9.90 -6.43 12.12
C LEU A 403 8.68 -6.44 11.18
N GLN A 404 8.87 -6.81 9.91
CA GLN A 404 7.78 -6.93 8.95
C GLN A 404 6.84 -8.09 9.29
N GLU A 405 7.37 -9.22 9.71
CA GLU A 405 6.62 -10.40 10.12
C GLU A 405 5.96 -10.19 11.49
N ALA A 406 6.69 -9.68 12.48
CA ALA A 406 6.16 -9.30 13.79
C ALA A 406 5.08 -8.22 13.70
N GLY A 407 5.20 -7.29 12.76
CA GLY A 407 4.24 -6.22 12.52
C GLY A 407 2.85 -6.68 12.07
N ARG A 408 2.65 -7.99 11.84
CA ARG A 408 1.32 -8.59 11.59
C ARG A 408 0.50 -8.72 12.84
N ALA A 409 1.16 -8.79 14.00
CA ALA A 409 0.51 -8.85 15.30
C ALA A 409 -0.23 -7.54 15.63
N GLY A 410 -1.37 -7.63 16.29
CA GLY A 410 -2.08 -6.51 16.91
C GLY A 410 -2.40 -5.35 15.96
N ARG A 411 -2.88 -5.61 14.74
CA ARG A 411 -3.28 -4.55 13.81
C ARG A 411 -4.50 -3.78 14.29
N ASP A 412 -5.31 -4.40 15.15
CA ASP A 412 -6.44 -3.79 15.86
C ASP A 412 -6.02 -2.95 17.07
N ARG A 413 -4.70 -2.82 17.33
CA ARG A 413 -4.07 -2.11 18.44
C ARG A 413 -4.21 -2.77 19.82
N ALA A 414 -4.88 -3.89 19.93
CA ALA A 414 -4.82 -4.68 21.14
C ALA A 414 -3.39 -5.23 21.35
N THR A 415 -3.03 -5.44 22.61
CA THR A 415 -1.72 -5.99 22.95
C THR A 415 -1.49 -7.31 22.24
N ALA A 416 -0.33 -7.46 21.64
CA ALA A 416 0.10 -8.69 20.98
C ALA A 416 1.58 -8.99 21.30
N HIS A 417 1.93 -10.27 21.32
CA HIS A 417 3.26 -10.73 21.64
C HIS A 417 4.01 -11.13 20.38
N CYS A 418 5.28 -10.75 20.31
CA CYS A 418 6.22 -11.08 19.25
C CYS A 418 7.42 -11.79 19.90
N VAL A 419 7.50 -13.10 19.74
CA VAL A 419 8.50 -13.93 20.41
C VAL A 419 9.48 -14.47 19.39
N LEU A 420 10.77 -14.27 19.63
CA LEU A 420 11.85 -14.89 18.86
C LEU A 420 12.45 -16.03 19.69
N LEU A 421 12.39 -17.23 19.13
CA LEU A 421 13.08 -18.38 19.69
C LEU A 421 14.44 -18.55 19.01
N TYR A 422 15.47 -18.82 19.79
CA TYR A 422 16.77 -19.15 19.22
C TYR A 422 17.40 -20.35 19.91
N VAL A 423 18.12 -21.12 19.11
CA VAL A 423 19.00 -22.18 19.55
C VAL A 423 20.42 -21.74 19.25
N THR A 424 21.40 -22.08 20.11
CA THR A 424 22.78 -21.64 19.92
C THR A 424 23.35 -21.99 18.53
N ASP A 425 22.99 -23.15 18.03
CA ASP A 425 23.40 -23.63 16.69
C ASP A 425 22.76 -22.80 15.52
N ASP A 426 21.64 -22.15 15.75
CA ASP A 426 20.99 -21.29 14.73
C ASP A 426 21.80 -20.02 14.47
N VAL A 427 22.50 -19.51 15.49
CA VAL A 427 23.38 -18.35 15.38
C VAL A 427 24.58 -18.65 14.52
N GLU A 428 25.21 -19.85 14.72
CA GLU A 428 26.37 -20.30 13.94
C GLU A 428 26.03 -20.50 12.46
N ARG A 429 24.82 -21.02 12.14
CA ARG A 429 24.35 -21.16 10.75
C ARG A 429 24.15 -19.84 10.04
N GLN A 430 23.66 -18.81 10.72
CA GLN A 430 23.48 -17.48 10.12
C GLN A 430 24.80 -16.77 9.84
N HIS A 431 25.83 -17.03 10.63
CA HIS A 431 27.18 -16.50 10.40
C HIS A 431 27.93 -17.21 9.24
N SER A 432 27.48 -18.39 8.81
CA SER A 432 28.07 -19.16 7.73
C SER A 432 27.39 -19.02 6.36
N MET A 433 26.35 -18.22 6.28
CA MET A 433 25.65 -17.81 5.05
C MET A 433 26.01 -16.38 4.63
#